data_08ad3f083958dadda19821f5ff30f3aa
#
_entry.id   08ad3f083958dadda19821f5ff30f3aa
#
_cell.length_a   1.000
_cell.length_b   1.000
_cell.length_c   1.000
_cell.angle_alpha   90.00
_cell.angle_beta   90.00
_cell.angle_gamma   90.00
#
_symmetry.space_group_name_H-M   'P 1'
#
loop_
_entity.id
_entity.type
_entity.pdbx_description
1 polymer ?
#
loop_
_entity_poly.entity_id
_entity_poly.type
_entity_poly.pdbx_seq_one_letter_code
_entity_poly.pdbx_strand_id
1 'polypeptide(L)'
;MMKKRVVIITDGDEVAKKTVETVAQNIGGCCISATSGNPTPLNGEKIVELIKTAWKEPILVMLDDKGCRGKGRGEQALEYIAKHQDIEVLGVVAVAANTRHCHGIKIKHSITMTGQIVNGPVDKEGMPEPPGHEILEGDTVGVLDSLNIPTVVGIGDIGKMHDYDRYDRGAKITTQAVKFILKRSGFPI
;
A
#
# COMPACT_ATOMS: atom_id res chain seq x y z
N MET A 1 -6.93 -19.01 16.85
CA MET A 1 -7.80 -18.34 15.85
C MET A 1 -6.92 -18.05 14.63
N MET A 2 -7.43 -18.22 13.41
CA MET A 2 -6.65 -17.85 12.22
C MET A 2 -6.48 -16.34 12.15
N LYS A 3 -5.26 -15.88 11.82
CA LYS A 3 -4.98 -14.45 11.64
C LYS A 3 -5.72 -13.89 10.44
N LYS A 4 -6.17 -12.64 10.54
CA LYS A 4 -6.72 -11.90 9.40
C LYS A 4 -5.60 -11.45 8.46
N ARG A 5 -5.75 -11.74 7.17
CA ARG A 5 -4.72 -11.50 6.15
C ARG A 5 -4.95 -10.17 5.45
N VAL A 6 -3.96 -9.28 5.55
CA VAL A 6 -4.06 -7.87 5.18
C VAL A 6 -2.98 -7.49 4.16
N VAL A 7 -3.33 -6.67 3.18
CA VAL A 7 -2.39 -5.91 2.35
C VAL A 7 -2.57 -4.43 2.69
N ILE A 8 -1.47 -3.75 2.99
CA ILE A 8 -1.47 -2.32 3.31
C ILE A 8 -1.07 -1.52 2.07
N ILE A 9 -1.73 -0.39 1.85
CA ILE A 9 -1.45 0.57 0.79
C ILE A 9 -1.09 1.91 1.44
N THR A 10 0.08 2.47 1.10
CA THR A 10 0.56 3.74 1.69
C THR A 10 0.06 4.94 0.92
N ASP A 11 -1.24 5.05 0.79
CA ASP A 11 -1.97 6.18 0.22
C ASP A 11 -3.40 6.15 0.77
N GLY A 12 -4.09 7.29 0.85
CA GLY A 12 -5.41 7.37 1.45
C GLY A 12 -6.27 8.51 0.95
N ASP A 13 -5.90 9.21 -0.12
CA ASP A 13 -6.74 10.26 -0.71
C ASP A 13 -8.03 9.68 -1.34
N GLU A 14 -8.94 10.54 -1.80
CA GLU A 14 -10.22 10.10 -2.36
C GLU A 14 -10.07 9.31 -3.67
N VAL A 15 -9.03 9.58 -4.46
CA VAL A 15 -8.74 8.83 -5.69
C VAL A 15 -8.19 7.45 -5.32
N ALA A 16 -7.26 7.40 -4.37
CA ALA A 16 -6.74 6.15 -3.82
C ALA A 16 -7.86 5.28 -3.25
N LYS A 17 -8.80 5.86 -2.49
CA LYS A 17 -9.96 5.15 -1.95
C LYS A 17 -10.76 4.42 -3.03
N LYS A 18 -11.20 5.15 -4.07
CA LYS A 18 -11.97 4.56 -5.18
C LYS A 18 -11.17 3.47 -5.91
N THR A 19 -9.87 3.71 -6.08
CA THR A 19 -8.97 2.77 -6.72
C THR A 19 -8.85 1.49 -5.90
N VAL A 20 -8.58 1.58 -4.60
CA VAL A 20 -8.43 0.43 -3.70
C VAL A 20 -9.73 -0.36 -3.53
N GLU A 21 -10.89 0.32 -3.51
CA GLU A 21 -12.21 -0.33 -3.53
C GLU A 21 -12.41 -1.16 -4.82
N THR A 22 -12.00 -0.61 -5.98
CA THR A 22 -12.02 -1.33 -7.26
C THR A 22 -11.07 -2.53 -7.24
N VAL A 23 -9.86 -2.35 -6.70
CA VAL A 23 -8.89 -3.44 -6.53
C VAL A 23 -9.46 -4.57 -5.67
N ALA A 24 -10.10 -4.24 -4.55
CA ALA A 24 -10.71 -5.23 -3.67
C ALA A 24 -11.75 -6.08 -4.41
N GLN A 25 -12.57 -5.46 -5.27
CA GLN A 25 -13.51 -6.19 -6.14
C GLN A 25 -12.78 -7.10 -7.12
N ASN A 26 -11.74 -6.61 -7.78
CA ASN A 26 -10.98 -7.36 -8.80
C ASN A 26 -10.30 -8.60 -8.25
N ILE A 27 -9.92 -8.60 -6.98
CA ILE A 27 -9.24 -9.73 -6.32
C ILE A 27 -10.16 -10.60 -5.46
N GLY A 28 -11.45 -10.27 -5.41
CA GLY A 28 -12.43 -11.00 -4.57
C GLY A 28 -12.24 -10.79 -3.06
N GLY A 29 -11.49 -9.76 -2.66
CA GLY A 29 -11.26 -9.38 -1.27
C GLY A 29 -12.25 -8.34 -0.74
N CYS A 30 -11.84 -7.59 0.28
CA CYS A 30 -12.56 -6.41 0.75
C CYS A 30 -11.60 -5.26 1.09
N CYS A 31 -12.13 -4.04 1.16
CA CYS A 31 -11.42 -2.83 1.56
C CYS A 31 -12.05 -2.27 2.84
N ILE A 32 -11.23 -1.85 3.80
CA ILE A 32 -11.68 -1.07 4.94
C ILE A 32 -11.69 0.41 4.54
N SER A 33 -12.71 0.84 3.81
CA SER A 33 -12.80 2.20 3.26
C SER A 33 -12.73 3.30 4.31
N ALA A 34 -13.10 3.01 5.56
CA ALA A 34 -13.00 3.95 6.69
C ALA A 34 -11.55 4.30 7.06
N THR A 35 -10.54 3.58 6.54
CA THR A 35 -9.13 3.90 6.76
C THR A 35 -8.61 4.98 5.81
N SER A 36 -9.34 5.26 4.72
CA SER A 36 -8.97 6.35 3.80
C SER A 36 -9.00 7.70 4.49
N GLY A 37 -8.06 8.53 4.15
CA GLY A 37 -7.90 9.88 4.67
C GLY A 37 -6.45 10.33 4.56
N ASN A 38 -6.24 11.60 4.40
CA ASN A 38 -4.93 12.24 4.33
C ASN A 38 -4.87 13.39 5.35
N PRO A 39 -4.40 13.12 6.57
CA PRO A 39 -3.83 11.87 7.09
C PRO A 39 -4.89 10.82 7.47
N THR A 40 -4.45 9.60 7.74
CA THR A 40 -5.28 8.48 8.24
C THR A 40 -6.15 8.93 9.42
N PRO A 41 -7.50 8.78 9.32
CA PRO A 41 -8.41 9.31 10.33
C PRO A 41 -8.49 8.45 11.60
N LEU A 42 -8.20 7.15 11.49
CA LEU A 42 -8.34 6.16 12.55
C LEU A 42 -6.97 5.79 13.15
N ASN A 43 -6.94 5.43 14.43
CA ASN A 43 -5.76 4.83 15.04
C ASN A 43 -5.66 3.32 14.74
N GLY A 44 -4.49 2.72 15.00
CA GLY A 44 -4.23 1.31 14.70
C GLY A 44 -5.19 0.35 15.43
N GLU A 45 -5.57 0.65 16.66
CA GLU A 45 -6.51 -0.15 17.45
C GLU A 45 -7.88 -0.23 16.77
N LYS A 46 -8.41 0.91 16.35
CA LYS A 46 -9.71 0.98 15.68
C LYS A 46 -9.68 0.29 14.31
N ILE A 47 -8.57 0.42 13.60
CA ILE A 47 -8.39 -0.27 12.31
C ILE A 47 -8.38 -1.79 12.52
N VAL A 48 -7.68 -2.29 13.53
CA VAL A 48 -7.66 -3.73 13.86
C VAL A 48 -9.05 -4.24 14.23
N GLU A 49 -9.84 -3.48 14.98
CA GLU A 49 -11.25 -3.84 15.25
C GLU A 49 -12.03 -4.03 13.95
N LEU A 50 -11.90 -3.09 12.99
CA LEU A 50 -12.57 -3.18 11.70
C LEU A 50 -12.06 -4.38 10.88
N ILE A 51 -10.75 -4.63 10.85
CA ILE A 51 -10.17 -5.79 10.20
C ILE A 51 -10.78 -7.10 10.75
N LYS A 52 -10.93 -7.21 12.06
CA LYS A 52 -11.50 -8.41 12.69
C LYS A 52 -12.94 -8.68 12.28
N THR A 53 -13.72 -7.66 11.98
CA THR A 53 -15.11 -7.79 11.49
C THR A 53 -15.22 -8.11 10.00
N ALA A 54 -14.14 -7.97 9.25
CA ALA A 54 -14.15 -8.23 7.81
C ALA A 54 -14.47 -9.70 7.51
N TRP A 55 -15.37 -9.92 6.56
CA TRP A 55 -15.91 -11.25 6.22
C TRP A 55 -15.24 -11.88 4.98
N LYS A 56 -14.46 -11.08 4.24
CA LYS A 56 -13.65 -11.52 3.08
C LYS A 56 -12.19 -11.20 3.27
N GLU A 57 -11.33 -12.01 2.66
CA GLU A 57 -9.90 -11.80 2.54
C GLU A 57 -9.45 -11.92 1.07
N PRO A 58 -8.36 -11.27 0.66
CA PRO A 58 -7.51 -10.42 1.48
C PRO A 58 -8.21 -9.10 1.85
N ILE A 59 -7.77 -8.49 2.94
CA ILE A 59 -8.30 -7.22 3.43
C ILE A 59 -7.35 -6.10 3.03
N LEU A 60 -7.83 -5.10 2.30
CA LEU A 60 -7.05 -3.93 1.92
C LEU A 60 -7.26 -2.79 2.92
N VAL A 61 -6.16 -2.20 3.37
CA VAL A 61 -6.12 -1.09 4.34
C VAL A 61 -5.28 0.04 3.76
N MET A 62 -5.80 1.25 3.80
CA MET A 62 -5.12 2.48 3.35
C MET A 62 -4.56 3.24 4.54
N LEU A 63 -3.33 3.72 4.42
CA LEU A 63 -2.65 4.52 5.45
C LEU A 63 -1.88 5.66 4.80
N ASP A 64 -2.01 6.87 5.36
CA ASP A 64 -1.41 8.09 4.81
C ASP A 64 -1.03 9.06 5.93
N ASP A 65 0.02 9.85 5.77
CA ASP A 65 0.57 10.76 6.77
C ASP A 65 0.58 12.24 6.36
N LYS A 66 0.08 12.59 5.19
CA LYS A 66 0.03 13.97 4.67
C LYS A 66 1.39 14.69 4.75
N GLY A 67 2.45 14.01 4.30
CA GLY A 67 3.82 14.54 4.38
C GLY A 67 4.48 14.24 5.73
N CYS A 68 5.80 14.22 5.72
CA CYS A 68 6.59 13.72 6.84
C CYS A 68 7.29 14.81 7.62
N ARG A 69 6.86 14.98 8.86
CA ARG A 69 7.74 15.47 9.93
C ARG A 69 7.63 14.50 11.11
N GLY A 70 8.48 13.47 11.10
CA GLY A 70 8.44 12.42 12.12
C GLY A 70 7.37 11.35 11.83
N LYS A 71 7.12 10.50 12.80
CA LYS A 71 6.19 9.36 12.69
C LYS A 71 4.74 9.85 12.76
N GLY A 72 4.06 9.87 11.63
CA GLY A 72 2.68 10.31 11.51
C GLY A 72 1.66 9.25 11.96
N ARG A 73 0.37 9.56 11.80
CA ARG A 73 -0.74 8.67 12.21
C ARG A 73 -0.81 7.40 11.35
N GLY A 74 -0.50 7.50 10.06
CA GLY A 74 -0.45 6.36 9.15
C GLY A 74 0.67 5.40 9.53
N GLU A 75 1.88 5.87 9.80
CA GLU A 75 3.00 5.04 10.24
C GLU A 75 2.75 4.41 11.62
N GLN A 76 2.15 5.14 12.55
CA GLN A 76 1.77 4.61 13.87
C GLN A 76 0.75 3.47 13.73
N ALA A 77 -0.26 3.66 12.88
CA ALA A 77 -1.26 2.64 12.60
C ALA A 77 -0.65 1.42 11.90
N LEU A 78 0.25 1.64 10.92
CA LEU A 78 0.95 0.57 10.22
C LEU A 78 1.75 -0.30 11.19
N GLU A 79 2.53 0.33 12.08
CA GLU A 79 3.30 -0.39 13.07
C GLU A 79 2.42 -1.19 14.04
N TYR A 80 1.32 -0.61 14.50
CA TYR A 80 0.37 -1.29 15.38
C TYR A 80 -0.24 -2.53 14.71
N ILE A 81 -0.70 -2.38 13.47
CA ILE A 81 -1.28 -3.46 12.66
C ILE A 81 -0.26 -4.58 12.44
N ALA A 82 0.97 -4.21 12.03
CA ALA A 82 2.02 -5.18 11.70
C ALA A 82 2.49 -6.01 12.91
N LYS A 83 2.40 -5.44 14.12
CA LYS A 83 2.76 -6.12 15.38
C LYS A 83 1.60 -6.85 16.05
N HIS A 84 0.38 -6.71 15.54
CA HIS A 84 -0.81 -7.27 16.19
C HIS A 84 -0.89 -8.78 15.99
N GLN A 85 -1.06 -9.55 17.08
CA GLN A 85 -1.05 -11.01 17.07
C GLN A 85 -2.13 -11.67 16.18
N ASP A 86 -3.27 -11.01 15.99
CA ASP A 86 -4.40 -11.53 15.21
C ASP A 86 -4.32 -11.13 13.73
N ILE A 87 -3.29 -10.40 13.31
CA ILE A 87 -3.12 -9.90 11.95
C ILE A 87 -1.90 -10.55 11.31
N GLU A 88 -2.03 -10.86 10.03
CA GLU A 88 -0.94 -11.25 9.14
C GLU A 88 -0.87 -10.26 7.99
N VAL A 89 0.18 -9.43 7.98
CA VAL A 89 0.45 -8.53 6.86
C VAL A 89 1.13 -9.31 5.75
N LEU A 90 0.42 -9.56 4.66
CA LEU A 90 0.94 -10.26 3.48
C LEU A 90 1.98 -9.44 2.72
N GLY A 91 1.84 -8.13 2.76
CA GLY A 91 2.76 -7.18 2.17
C GLY A 91 2.21 -5.76 2.15
N VAL A 92 3.03 -4.86 1.61
CA VAL A 92 2.73 -3.43 1.49
C VAL A 92 2.92 -2.97 0.05
N VAL A 93 1.94 -2.26 -0.48
CA VAL A 93 2.08 -1.45 -1.69
C VAL A 93 2.60 -0.09 -1.26
N ALA A 94 3.87 0.18 -1.54
CA ALA A 94 4.54 1.44 -1.23
C ALA A 94 4.34 2.42 -2.39
N VAL A 95 3.62 3.50 -2.13
CA VAL A 95 3.28 4.50 -3.14
C VAL A 95 4.32 5.60 -3.16
N ALA A 96 4.87 5.87 -4.34
CA ALA A 96 5.83 6.95 -4.54
C ALA A 96 5.15 8.32 -4.41
N ALA A 97 5.78 9.23 -3.67
CA ALA A 97 5.31 10.60 -3.45
C ALA A 97 6.46 11.60 -3.61
N ASN A 98 6.16 12.80 -4.11
CA ASN A 98 7.13 13.89 -4.24
C ASN A 98 7.28 14.67 -2.94
N THR A 99 7.64 14.03 -1.86
CA THR A 99 7.75 14.68 -0.56
C THR A 99 9.22 14.95 -0.21
N ARG A 100 9.65 16.21 -0.26
CA ARG A 100 11.05 16.63 -0.15
C ARG A 100 11.73 16.35 1.20
N HIS A 101 11.02 15.84 2.19
CA HIS A 101 11.53 15.66 3.56
C HIS A 101 11.13 14.31 4.18
N CYS A 102 10.73 13.34 3.37
CA CYS A 102 10.39 12.00 3.83
C CYS A 102 11.56 11.04 3.68
N HIS A 103 11.66 10.14 4.64
CA HIS A 103 12.54 9.00 4.53
C HIS A 103 11.92 8.00 3.55
N GLY A 104 12.63 7.73 2.47
CA GLY A 104 12.26 6.66 1.56
C GLY A 104 12.67 5.29 2.07
N ILE A 105 12.25 4.27 1.36
CA ILE A 105 12.58 2.87 1.63
C ILE A 105 13.34 2.28 0.45
N LYS A 106 14.33 1.45 0.73
CA LYS A 106 14.98 0.64 -0.30
C LYS A 106 14.01 -0.42 -0.81
N ILE A 107 13.77 -0.44 -2.12
CA ILE A 107 12.77 -1.31 -2.72
C ILE A 107 13.41 -2.28 -3.73
N LYS A 108 12.96 -3.54 -3.70
CA LYS A 108 13.47 -4.56 -4.63
C LYS A 108 12.70 -4.61 -5.93
N HIS A 109 11.38 -4.45 -5.85
CA HIS A 109 10.50 -4.59 -7.01
C HIS A 109 9.46 -3.48 -7.02
N SER A 110 9.19 -2.96 -8.20
CA SER A 110 8.09 -2.02 -8.45
C SER A 110 7.28 -2.44 -9.68
N ILE A 111 6.06 -1.95 -9.75
CA ILE A 111 5.21 -2.05 -10.95
C ILE A 111 5.21 -0.69 -11.64
N THR A 112 5.62 -0.66 -12.90
CA THR A 112 5.62 0.57 -13.69
C THR A 112 4.20 0.97 -14.13
N MET A 113 4.02 2.19 -14.60
CA MET A 113 2.76 2.67 -15.17
C MET A 113 2.24 1.80 -16.34
N THR A 114 3.12 1.03 -17.01
CA THR A 114 2.73 0.10 -18.08
C THR A 114 2.50 -1.32 -17.57
N GLY A 115 2.60 -1.56 -16.27
CA GLY A 115 2.38 -2.88 -15.66
C GLY A 115 3.59 -3.80 -15.69
N GLN A 116 4.78 -3.31 -16.07
CA GLN A 116 6.00 -4.11 -16.02
C GLN A 116 6.54 -4.20 -14.58
N ILE A 117 7.03 -5.38 -14.21
CA ILE A 117 7.77 -5.57 -12.96
C ILE A 117 9.22 -5.20 -13.22
N VAL A 118 9.73 -4.25 -12.46
CA VAL A 118 11.11 -3.79 -12.53
C VAL A 118 11.83 -3.97 -11.20
N ASN A 119 13.16 -4.05 -11.24
CA ASN A 119 13.99 -4.01 -10.04
C ASN A 119 14.24 -2.54 -9.66
N GLY A 120 14.11 -2.24 -8.36
CA GLY A 120 14.29 -0.89 -7.86
C GLY A 120 13.01 -0.05 -7.82
N PRO A 121 13.11 1.22 -7.45
CA PRO A 121 11.98 2.13 -7.28
C PRO A 121 11.45 2.66 -8.61
N VAL A 122 10.25 3.20 -8.53
CA VAL A 122 9.64 4.05 -9.56
C VAL A 122 9.33 5.42 -8.96
N ASP A 123 9.24 6.41 -9.81
CA ASP A 123 8.75 7.74 -9.44
C ASP A 123 7.21 7.76 -9.28
N LYS A 124 6.65 8.91 -8.91
CA LYS A 124 5.19 9.05 -8.74
C LYS A 124 4.39 8.83 -10.03
N GLU A 125 5.00 8.99 -11.18
CA GLU A 125 4.38 8.73 -12.48
C GLU A 125 4.42 7.23 -12.85
N GLY A 126 5.10 6.40 -12.04
CA GLY A 126 5.31 4.99 -12.29
C GLY A 126 6.41 4.70 -13.31
N MET A 127 7.33 5.64 -13.53
CA MET A 127 8.51 5.45 -14.36
C MET A 127 9.68 4.91 -13.51
N PRO A 128 10.47 3.96 -14.01
CA PRO A 128 11.64 3.48 -13.29
C PRO A 128 12.62 4.62 -12.99
N GLU A 129 13.12 4.65 -11.77
CA GLU A 129 14.16 5.59 -11.37
C GLU A 129 15.50 5.27 -12.05
N PRO A 130 16.41 6.26 -12.22
CA PRO A 130 17.69 6.04 -12.85
C PRO A 130 18.53 4.98 -12.14
N PRO A 131 19.43 4.27 -12.88
CA PRO A 131 20.36 3.31 -12.28
C PRO A 131 21.16 3.92 -11.12
N GLY A 132 21.19 3.25 -9.98
CA GLY A 132 21.83 3.71 -8.75
C GLY A 132 20.93 4.43 -7.76
N HIS A 133 19.73 4.84 -8.17
CA HIS A 133 18.68 5.29 -7.25
C HIS A 133 17.93 4.07 -6.74
N GLU A 134 18.06 3.75 -5.46
CA GLU A 134 17.50 2.53 -4.87
C GLU A 134 16.34 2.80 -3.90
N ILE A 135 16.03 4.06 -3.65
CA ILE A 135 15.08 4.52 -2.63
C ILE A 135 13.77 4.94 -3.30
N LEU A 136 12.67 4.36 -2.85
CA LEU A 136 11.34 4.85 -3.15
C LEU A 136 10.97 5.90 -2.09
N GLU A 137 10.72 7.11 -2.52
CA GLU A 137 10.32 8.21 -1.65
C GLU A 137 8.81 8.20 -1.48
N GLY A 138 8.36 8.23 -0.23
CA GLY A 138 6.95 8.22 0.12
C GLY A 138 6.75 8.65 1.57
N ASP A 139 5.57 9.12 1.94
CA ASP A 139 5.33 9.73 3.25
C ASP A 139 4.87 8.77 4.35
N THR A 140 4.52 7.55 4.02
CA THR A 140 4.07 6.52 4.98
C THR A 140 4.92 5.25 4.90
N VAL A 141 6.15 5.36 4.42
CA VAL A 141 7.03 4.21 4.19
C VAL A 141 8.20 4.12 5.17
N GLY A 142 8.48 5.18 5.93
CA GLY A 142 9.68 5.26 6.77
C GLY A 142 9.75 4.21 7.88
N VAL A 143 8.61 3.71 8.35
CA VAL A 143 8.55 2.68 9.39
C VAL A 143 8.79 1.26 8.83
N LEU A 144 8.68 1.06 7.51
CA LEU A 144 8.73 -0.28 6.89
C LEU A 144 10.06 -1.01 7.12
N ASP A 145 11.18 -0.28 7.13
CA ASP A 145 12.51 -0.87 7.38
C ASP A 145 12.64 -1.47 8.79
N SER A 146 11.87 -0.96 9.75
CA SER A 146 11.85 -1.48 11.14
C SER A 146 10.86 -2.63 11.35
N LEU A 147 10.06 -2.96 10.34
CA LEU A 147 9.03 -3.98 10.40
C LEU A 147 9.40 -5.19 9.54
N ASN A 148 9.06 -6.36 10.02
CA ASN A 148 9.28 -7.61 9.27
C ASN A 148 8.14 -7.82 8.25
N ILE A 149 8.09 -7.00 7.20
CA ILE A 149 7.11 -7.11 6.12
C ILE A 149 7.65 -8.06 5.04
N PRO A 150 6.95 -9.15 4.72
CA PRO A 150 7.50 -10.18 3.81
C PRO A 150 7.65 -9.69 2.37
N THR A 151 6.80 -8.78 1.92
CA THR A 151 6.85 -8.23 0.56
C THR A 151 6.46 -6.76 0.55
N VAL A 152 7.36 -5.92 0.04
CA VAL A 152 7.04 -4.51 -0.27
C VAL A 152 7.22 -4.33 -1.77
N VAL A 153 6.21 -3.79 -2.44
CA VAL A 153 6.23 -3.49 -3.87
C VAL A 153 5.94 -2.01 -4.10
N GLY A 154 6.81 -1.38 -4.88
CA GLY A 154 6.66 0.04 -5.23
C GLY A 154 5.69 0.24 -6.38
N ILE A 155 4.99 1.36 -6.37
CA ILE A 155 4.17 1.82 -7.49
C ILE A 155 4.12 3.35 -7.50
N GLY A 156 3.73 3.95 -8.61
CA GLY A 156 3.48 5.38 -8.71
C GLY A 156 2.18 5.81 -8.01
N ASP A 157 1.74 7.02 -8.26
CA ASP A 157 0.55 7.63 -7.64
C ASP A 157 -0.73 6.86 -8.00
N ILE A 158 -1.37 6.26 -7.00
CA ILE A 158 -2.52 5.36 -7.15
C ILE A 158 -3.70 6.06 -7.84
N GLY A 159 -4.28 5.36 -8.81
CA GLY A 159 -5.45 5.82 -9.57
C GLY A 159 -5.13 6.90 -10.60
N LYS A 160 -3.88 7.26 -10.77
CA LYS A 160 -3.39 8.29 -11.67
C LYS A 160 -2.43 7.71 -12.72
N MET A 161 -1.12 7.95 -12.62
CA MET A 161 -0.10 7.42 -13.55
C MET A 161 -0.49 7.60 -15.02
N HIS A 162 -0.72 8.85 -15.44
CA HIS A 162 -1.15 9.19 -16.81
C HIS A 162 -2.39 8.39 -17.29
N ASP A 163 -3.39 8.22 -16.43
CA ASP A 163 -4.64 7.49 -16.70
C ASP A 163 -4.51 5.96 -16.84
N TYR A 164 -3.33 5.38 -16.67
CA TYR A 164 -3.15 3.91 -16.77
C TYR A 164 -3.76 3.16 -15.60
N ASP A 165 -3.92 3.81 -14.43
CA ASP A 165 -4.42 3.17 -13.21
C ASP A 165 -5.81 3.66 -12.75
N ARG A 166 -6.55 4.33 -13.61
CA ARG A 166 -7.88 4.88 -13.27
C ARG A 166 -8.82 3.80 -12.74
N TYR A 167 -9.52 4.12 -11.63
CA TYR A 167 -10.50 3.21 -11.02
C TYR A 167 -11.67 2.88 -11.97
N ASP A 168 -12.14 3.85 -12.77
CA ASP A 168 -13.20 3.66 -13.77
C ASP A 168 -12.76 2.85 -15.00
N ARG A 169 -11.48 2.55 -15.12
CA ARG A 169 -10.86 1.66 -16.13
C ARG A 169 -10.28 0.39 -15.53
N GLY A 170 -10.64 0.08 -14.28
CA GLY A 170 -10.32 -1.17 -13.61
C GLY A 170 -9.10 -1.16 -12.71
N ALA A 171 -8.49 0.00 -12.41
CA ALA A 171 -7.36 0.11 -11.47
C ALA A 171 -6.25 -0.93 -11.73
N LYS A 172 -5.79 -1.01 -12.99
CA LYS A 172 -4.99 -2.15 -13.48
C LYS A 172 -3.65 -2.29 -12.78
N ILE A 173 -2.95 -1.18 -12.57
CA ILE A 173 -1.58 -1.17 -12.01
C ILE A 173 -1.62 -1.50 -10.52
N THR A 174 -2.49 -0.85 -9.77
CA THR A 174 -2.67 -1.16 -8.34
C THR A 174 -3.17 -2.60 -8.14
N THR A 175 -4.09 -3.08 -8.99
CA THR A 175 -4.53 -4.48 -8.95
C THR A 175 -3.35 -5.44 -9.16
N GLN A 176 -2.47 -5.14 -10.09
CA GLN A 176 -1.28 -5.96 -10.37
C GLN A 176 -0.30 -5.95 -9.19
N ALA A 177 -0.09 -4.80 -8.54
CA ALA A 177 0.75 -4.70 -7.36
C ALA A 177 0.22 -5.56 -6.19
N VAL A 178 -1.07 -5.51 -5.94
CA VAL A 178 -1.69 -6.37 -4.92
C VAL A 178 -1.59 -7.85 -5.30
N LYS A 179 -1.87 -8.22 -6.54
CA LYS A 179 -1.71 -9.61 -7.01
C LYS A 179 -0.26 -10.11 -6.90
N PHE A 180 0.73 -9.23 -7.12
CA PHE A 180 2.13 -9.56 -6.92
C PHE A 180 2.41 -9.97 -5.45
N ILE A 181 1.89 -9.20 -4.49
CA ILE A 181 1.99 -9.52 -3.05
C ILE A 181 1.30 -10.86 -2.73
N LEU A 182 0.06 -11.03 -3.19
CA LEU A 182 -0.73 -12.24 -2.93
C LEU A 182 -0.03 -13.49 -3.45
N LYS A 183 0.50 -13.45 -4.68
CA LYS A 183 1.26 -14.55 -5.26
C LYS A 183 2.51 -14.89 -4.45
N ARG A 184 3.26 -13.88 -3.99
CA ARG A 184 4.49 -14.10 -3.20
C ARG A 184 4.20 -14.61 -1.79
N SER A 185 3.08 -14.25 -1.21
CA SER A 185 2.65 -14.74 0.12
C SER A 185 2.05 -16.14 0.08
N GLY A 186 1.82 -16.72 -1.11
CA GLY A 186 1.11 -17.99 -1.25
C GLY A 186 -0.39 -17.89 -0.98
N PHE A 187 -0.95 -16.69 -0.99
CA PHE A 187 -2.39 -16.48 -0.85
C PHE A 187 -3.11 -17.03 -2.11
N PRO A 188 -4.15 -17.87 -1.95
CA PRO A 188 -4.90 -18.38 -3.11
C PRO A 188 -5.65 -17.24 -3.83
N ILE A 189 -5.39 -17.10 -5.12
CA ILE A 189 -6.02 -16.10 -5.99
C ILE A 189 -6.94 -16.83 -6.96
#